data_0ef24643c16e1372e8c7c26b465bdf33
#
_entry.id   0ef24643c16e1372e8c7c26b465bdf33
#
_cell.length_a   1.000
_cell.length_b   1.000
_cell.length_c   1.000
_cell.angle_alpha   90.00
_cell.angle_beta   90.00
_cell.angle_gamma   90.00
#
_symmetry.space_group_name_H-M   'P 1'
#
loop_
_entity.id
_entity.type
_entity.pdbx_description
1 polymer ?
#
loop_
_entity_poly.entity_id
_entity_poly.type
_entity_poly.pdbx_seq_one_letter_code
_entity_poly.pdbx_strand_id
1 'polypeptide(L)'
;MVQAGGRHAKRVLFCLDEADLLGRMNILEEARDRGRKYGITLMLLYQSVGQLEHHFGKEGATSWFEGVSLVSYAAVKSMETAKHLSERCGDTTIRVENQSHGTSMLFGPMSPSAAGKGTQSFSLQKRPLILPHEIVQGLRADEQIVLIRGYPPIRMGRAIYFRRPEMRTAVGDAKFK
;
A
#
# COMPACT_ATOMS: atom_id res chain seq x y z
N MET A 1 4.26 -31.71 17.57
CA MET A 1 4.07 -31.98 19.01
C MET A 1 3.62 -30.70 19.69
N VAL A 2 2.40 -30.63 20.16
CA VAL A 2 1.86 -29.47 20.93
C VAL A 2 2.26 -29.70 22.38
N GLN A 3 3.07 -28.79 22.93
CA GLN A 3 3.40 -28.84 24.37
C GLN A 3 2.17 -28.44 25.21
N ALA A 4 2.09 -28.94 26.44
CA ALA A 4 1.08 -28.54 27.41
C ALA A 4 1.09 -27.02 27.57
N GLY A 5 0.03 -26.33 27.08
CA GLY A 5 -0.06 -24.87 26.99
C GLY A 5 -0.20 -24.33 25.58
N GLY A 6 -0.19 -25.16 24.54
CA GLY A 6 -0.48 -24.75 23.15
C GLY A 6 0.58 -23.87 22.47
N ARG A 7 1.79 -23.76 23.02
CA ARG A 7 2.91 -23.03 22.41
C ARG A 7 3.88 -24.01 21.74
N HIS A 8 4.15 -23.82 20.46
CA HIS A 8 5.27 -24.46 19.80
C HIS A 8 6.57 -23.76 20.18
N ALA A 9 7.62 -24.53 20.45
CA ALA A 9 8.95 -24.00 20.73
C ALA A 9 9.55 -23.26 19.52
N LYS A 10 9.04 -23.53 18.29
CA LYS A 10 9.46 -22.89 17.03
C LYS A 10 8.25 -22.32 16.30
N ARG A 11 8.46 -21.16 15.65
CA ARG A 11 7.45 -20.57 14.75
C ARG A 11 7.47 -21.28 13.41
N VAL A 12 6.28 -21.47 12.83
CA VAL A 12 6.10 -22.03 11.49
C VAL A 12 5.51 -20.93 10.60
N LEU A 13 6.16 -20.66 9.47
CA LEU A 13 5.65 -19.79 8.42
C LEU A 13 4.99 -20.64 7.35
N PHE A 14 3.72 -20.40 7.10
CA PHE A 14 3.01 -20.90 5.94
C PHE A 14 2.99 -19.81 4.87
N CYS A 15 3.73 -20.04 3.79
CA CYS A 15 3.73 -19.16 2.62
C CYS A 15 2.82 -19.80 1.56
N LEU A 16 1.67 -19.18 1.29
CA LEU A 16 0.71 -19.64 0.31
C LEU A 16 0.76 -18.70 -0.89
N ASP A 17 1.46 -19.16 -1.92
CA ASP A 17 1.48 -18.52 -3.22
C ASP A 17 0.18 -18.85 -3.96
N GLU A 18 -0.34 -17.88 -4.73
CA GLU A 18 -1.62 -18.00 -5.41
C GLU A 18 -2.78 -18.47 -4.49
N ALA A 19 -2.89 -17.82 -3.32
CA ALA A 19 -3.90 -18.15 -2.32
C ALA A 19 -5.35 -18.09 -2.86
N ASP A 20 -5.57 -17.38 -3.97
CA ASP A 20 -6.82 -17.34 -4.74
C ASP A 20 -7.31 -18.74 -5.16
N LEU A 21 -6.38 -19.61 -5.59
CA LEU A 21 -6.73 -20.98 -6.04
C LEU A 21 -7.26 -21.88 -4.92
N LEU A 22 -6.98 -21.54 -3.67
CA LEU A 22 -7.50 -22.28 -2.52
C LEU A 22 -8.96 -21.96 -2.22
N GLY A 23 -9.48 -20.86 -2.78
CA GLY A 23 -10.80 -20.38 -2.47
C GLY A 23 -10.96 -19.94 -1.01
N ARG A 24 -12.21 -19.91 -0.54
CA ARG A 24 -12.50 -19.61 0.86
C ARG A 24 -12.27 -20.81 1.75
N MET A 25 -11.30 -20.71 2.64
CA MET A 25 -10.98 -21.73 3.63
C MET A 25 -11.09 -21.16 5.05
N ASN A 26 -12.05 -21.67 5.84
CA ASN A 26 -12.25 -21.23 7.24
C ASN A 26 -10.99 -21.43 8.10
N ILE A 27 -10.21 -22.45 7.80
CA ILE A 27 -8.95 -22.72 8.53
C ILE A 27 -7.94 -21.58 8.40
N LEU A 28 -7.94 -20.85 7.28
CA LEU A 28 -7.07 -19.68 7.09
C LEU A 28 -7.55 -18.49 7.93
N GLU A 29 -8.88 -18.29 8.03
CA GLU A 29 -9.46 -17.27 8.91
C GLU A 29 -9.13 -17.58 10.38
N GLU A 30 -9.28 -18.83 10.82
CA GLU A 30 -8.90 -19.26 12.17
C GLU A 30 -7.39 -19.09 12.44
N ALA A 31 -6.56 -19.41 11.44
CA ALA A 31 -5.11 -19.26 11.57
C ALA A 31 -4.69 -17.77 11.62
N ARG A 32 -5.38 -16.87 10.90
CA ARG A 32 -5.21 -15.43 11.05
C ARG A 32 -5.54 -14.97 12.47
N ASP A 33 -6.67 -15.38 13.01
CA ASP A 33 -7.20 -14.86 14.26
C ASP A 33 -6.52 -15.50 15.49
N ARG A 34 -6.19 -16.77 15.43
CA ARG A 34 -5.72 -17.58 16.56
C ARG A 34 -4.33 -18.19 16.37
N GLY A 35 -3.80 -18.21 15.15
CA GLY A 35 -2.56 -18.91 14.81
C GLY A 35 -1.36 -18.43 15.62
N ARG A 36 -1.31 -17.13 15.97
CA ARG A 36 -0.20 -16.54 16.74
C ARG A 36 0.09 -17.28 18.05
N LYS A 37 -0.93 -17.71 18.78
CA LYS A 37 -0.74 -18.45 20.06
C LYS A 37 -0.17 -19.86 19.85
N TYR A 38 -0.32 -20.40 18.65
CA TYR A 38 0.24 -21.71 18.26
C TYR A 38 1.58 -21.57 17.52
N GLY A 39 2.13 -20.36 17.42
CA GLY A 39 3.37 -20.12 16.70
C GLY A 39 3.24 -20.14 15.18
N ILE A 40 2.02 -20.03 14.65
CA ILE A 40 1.73 -20.00 13.22
C ILE A 40 1.80 -18.56 12.71
N THR A 41 2.50 -18.37 11.60
CA THR A 41 2.52 -17.13 10.82
C THR A 41 2.05 -17.46 9.41
N LEU A 42 1.10 -16.68 8.88
CA LEU A 42 0.62 -16.80 7.51
C LEU A 42 1.22 -15.71 6.65
N MET A 43 1.64 -16.07 5.45
CA MET A 43 1.98 -15.18 4.35
C MET A 43 1.13 -15.61 3.15
N LEU A 44 0.17 -14.78 2.76
CA LEU A 44 -0.74 -15.04 1.66
C LEU A 44 -0.42 -14.10 0.51
N LEU A 45 -0.32 -14.63 -0.70
CA LEU A 45 -0.09 -13.85 -1.91
C LEU A 45 -1.34 -13.90 -2.79
N TYR A 46 -1.80 -12.71 -3.16
CA TYR A 46 -2.92 -12.47 -4.08
C TYR A 46 -2.46 -11.55 -5.20
N GLN A 47 -3.03 -11.69 -6.38
CA GLN A 47 -2.71 -10.84 -7.52
C GLN A 47 -3.42 -9.49 -7.46
N SER A 48 -4.56 -9.42 -6.78
CA SER A 48 -5.35 -8.19 -6.61
C SER A 48 -6.21 -8.22 -5.35
N VAL A 49 -6.66 -7.03 -4.92
CA VAL A 49 -7.66 -6.91 -3.84
C VAL A 49 -8.98 -7.56 -4.25
N GLY A 50 -9.36 -7.46 -5.53
CA GLY A 50 -10.59 -8.06 -6.04
C GLY A 50 -10.67 -9.59 -5.87
N GLN A 51 -9.53 -10.32 -5.95
CA GLN A 51 -9.51 -11.75 -5.65
C GLN A 51 -9.89 -12.03 -4.20
N LEU A 52 -9.38 -11.23 -3.26
CA LEU A 52 -9.71 -11.37 -1.85
C LEU A 52 -11.20 -11.06 -1.61
N GLU A 53 -11.72 -10.00 -2.23
CA GLU A 53 -13.13 -9.63 -2.15
C GLU A 53 -14.06 -10.67 -2.79
N HIS A 54 -13.62 -11.33 -3.86
CA HIS A 54 -14.37 -12.41 -4.51
C HIS A 54 -14.64 -13.58 -3.55
N HIS A 55 -13.65 -13.99 -2.77
CA HIS A 55 -13.78 -15.13 -1.86
C HIS A 55 -14.44 -14.79 -0.52
N PHE A 56 -14.14 -13.63 0.02
CA PHE A 56 -14.55 -13.26 1.37
C PHE A 56 -15.64 -12.17 1.43
N GLY A 57 -16.00 -11.58 0.29
CA GLY A 57 -16.83 -10.39 0.23
C GLY A 57 -16.04 -9.14 0.71
N LYS A 58 -16.62 -7.96 0.57
CA LYS A 58 -15.96 -6.70 0.95
C LYS A 58 -15.66 -6.62 2.44
N GLU A 59 -16.60 -7.03 3.29
CA GLU A 59 -16.42 -7.03 4.75
C GLU A 59 -15.36 -8.03 5.19
N GLY A 60 -15.35 -9.24 4.60
CA GLY A 60 -14.35 -10.25 4.87
C GLY A 60 -12.96 -9.81 4.43
N ALA A 61 -12.83 -9.20 3.26
CA ALA A 61 -11.57 -8.62 2.80
C ALA A 61 -11.06 -7.51 3.74
N THR A 62 -11.95 -6.63 4.20
CA THR A 62 -11.61 -5.61 5.22
C THR A 62 -11.09 -6.27 6.50
N SER A 63 -11.75 -7.32 6.98
CA SER A 63 -11.31 -8.08 8.16
C SER A 63 -9.91 -8.70 7.97
N TRP A 64 -9.58 -9.16 6.75
CA TRP A 64 -8.23 -9.62 6.43
C TRP A 64 -7.20 -8.50 6.56
N PHE A 65 -7.47 -7.32 5.97
CA PHE A 65 -6.56 -6.18 6.06
C PHE A 65 -6.38 -5.66 7.50
N GLU A 66 -7.41 -5.75 8.33
CA GLU A 66 -7.33 -5.38 9.74
C GLU A 66 -6.63 -6.44 10.59
N GLY A 67 -6.77 -7.71 10.23
CA GLY A 67 -6.19 -8.84 10.95
C GLY A 67 -4.69 -9.01 10.77
N VAL A 68 -4.10 -8.50 9.66
CA VAL A 68 -2.68 -8.67 9.35
C VAL A 68 -1.82 -7.52 9.90
N SER A 69 -0.55 -7.81 10.18
CA SER A 69 0.41 -6.84 10.70
C SER A 69 1.14 -6.10 9.59
N LEU A 70 1.24 -6.70 8.42
CA LEU A 70 1.96 -6.17 7.27
C LEU A 70 1.21 -6.50 5.98
N VAL A 71 1.07 -5.51 5.11
CA VAL A 71 0.58 -5.67 3.74
C VAL A 71 1.59 -5.05 2.78
N SER A 72 1.96 -5.79 1.74
CA SER A 72 2.87 -5.31 0.70
C SER A 72 2.14 -5.26 -0.65
N TYR A 73 2.26 -4.14 -1.34
CA TYR A 73 1.73 -3.94 -2.68
C TYR A 73 2.88 -3.76 -3.66
N ALA A 74 2.97 -4.66 -4.62
CA ALA A 74 4.00 -4.63 -5.65
C ALA A 74 3.38 -4.82 -7.03
N ALA A 75 3.94 -4.20 -8.05
CA ALA A 75 3.49 -4.32 -9.45
C ALA A 75 1.97 -4.11 -9.63
N VAL A 76 1.41 -3.09 -8.95
CA VAL A 76 -0.01 -2.76 -9.00
C VAL A 76 -0.38 -2.29 -10.40
N LYS A 77 -1.31 -3.00 -11.06
CA LYS A 77 -1.81 -2.69 -12.41
C LYS A 77 -3.28 -2.25 -12.40
N SER A 78 -4.08 -2.79 -11.48
CA SER A 78 -5.49 -2.50 -11.36
C SER A 78 -5.72 -1.13 -10.72
N MET A 79 -6.56 -0.31 -11.33
CA MET A 79 -6.98 0.98 -10.77
C MET A 79 -7.77 0.81 -9.47
N GLU A 80 -8.50 -0.27 -9.32
CA GLU A 80 -9.23 -0.62 -8.09
C GLU A 80 -8.27 -0.87 -6.93
N THR A 81 -7.27 -1.73 -7.13
CA THR A 81 -6.20 -1.96 -6.14
C THR A 81 -5.43 -0.68 -5.83
N ALA A 82 -5.20 0.18 -6.85
CA ALA A 82 -4.51 1.45 -6.65
C ALA A 82 -5.34 2.45 -5.82
N LYS A 83 -6.65 2.52 -6.02
CA LYS A 83 -7.56 3.33 -5.20
C LYS A 83 -7.55 2.84 -3.75
N HIS A 84 -7.73 1.54 -3.55
CA HIS A 84 -7.67 0.92 -2.23
C HIS A 84 -6.35 1.24 -1.51
N LEU A 85 -5.21 1.11 -2.19
CA LEU A 85 -3.89 1.44 -1.63
C LEU A 85 -3.75 2.93 -1.31
N SER A 86 -4.19 3.81 -2.22
CA SER A 86 -4.17 5.27 -2.02
C SER A 86 -4.94 5.69 -0.77
N GLU A 87 -6.14 5.16 -0.58
CA GLU A 87 -6.96 5.40 0.61
C GLU A 87 -6.27 4.92 1.90
N ARG A 88 -5.64 3.76 1.87
CA ARG A 88 -4.89 3.21 3.01
C ARG A 88 -3.60 3.96 3.32
N CYS A 89 -3.00 4.61 2.34
CA CYS A 89 -1.85 5.49 2.56
C CYS A 89 -2.25 6.80 3.28
N GLY A 90 -3.54 7.16 3.25
CA GLY A 90 -4.06 8.36 3.89
C GLY A 90 -3.77 9.63 3.10
N ASP A 91 -3.96 10.77 3.76
CA ASP A 91 -3.89 12.08 3.16
C ASP A 91 -2.75 12.90 3.75
N THR A 92 -2.31 13.88 2.97
CA THR A 92 -1.36 14.92 3.39
C THR A 92 -1.95 16.29 3.16
N THR A 93 -1.44 17.29 3.86
CA THR A 93 -1.82 18.68 3.67
C THR A 93 -0.77 19.35 2.81
N ILE A 94 -1.19 19.94 1.70
CA ILE A 94 -0.34 20.75 0.82
C ILE A 94 -0.70 22.22 0.95
N ARG A 95 0.31 23.06 0.83
CA ARG A 95 0.16 24.51 0.76
C ARG A 95 0.06 24.92 -0.70
N VAL A 96 -1.06 25.53 -1.08
CA VAL A 96 -1.29 26.03 -2.43
C VAL A 96 -1.16 27.56 -2.41
N GLU A 97 -0.29 28.09 -3.26
CA GLU A 97 -0.18 29.54 -3.49
C GLU A 97 -1.19 29.96 -4.56
N ASN A 98 -2.10 30.84 -4.16
CA ASN A 98 -3.01 31.48 -5.10
C ASN A 98 -2.49 32.90 -5.38
N GLN A 99 -1.99 33.11 -6.58
CA GLN A 99 -1.67 34.44 -7.09
C GLN A 99 -2.89 34.98 -7.82
N SER A 100 -3.58 35.94 -7.24
CA SER A 100 -4.62 36.68 -7.95
C SER A 100 -4.00 37.87 -8.64
N HIS A 101 -3.89 37.82 -9.95
CA HIS A 101 -3.62 38.99 -10.77
C HIS A 101 -4.95 39.76 -10.93
N GLY A 102 -5.15 40.77 -10.12
CA GLY A 102 -6.25 41.70 -10.28
C GLY A 102 -6.03 42.57 -11.50
N THR A 103 -6.61 42.18 -12.65
CA THR A 103 -6.71 43.11 -13.79
C THR A 103 -7.91 44.00 -13.53
N SER A 104 -7.68 45.15 -12.89
CA SER A 104 -8.67 46.22 -12.86
C SER A 104 -8.74 46.85 -14.24
N MET A 105 -9.69 46.39 -15.09
CA MET A 105 -10.13 47.17 -16.23
C MET A 105 -11.07 48.24 -15.71
N LEU A 106 -10.52 49.35 -15.24
CA LEU A 106 -11.25 50.60 -15.11
C LEU A 106 -11.01 51.40 -16.39
N PHE A 107 -12.07 51.49 -17.21
CA PHE A 107 -12.16 52.47 -18.28
C PHE A 107 -12.15 53.90 -17.66
N GLY A 108 -11.00 54.60 -17.83
CA GLY A 108 -10.87 56.01 -17.47
C GLY A 108 -9.47 56.49 -17.86
N PRO A 109 -9.37 57.70 -18.50
CA PRO A 109 -8.10 58.16 -19.01
C PRO A 109 -7.16 58.70 -17.92
N MET A 110 -5.90 58.26 -17.96
CA MET A 110 -4.70 58.85 -17.32
C MET A 110 -4.61 58.85 -15.79
N SER A 111 -3.95 57.82 -15.28
CA SER A 111 -2.95 57.98 -14.23
C SER A 111 -1.96 56.81 -14.26
N PRO A 112 -0.67 57.02 -14.51
CA PRO A 112 0.35 55.98 -14.55
C PRO A 112 0.94 55.79 -13.15
N SER A 113 0.23 55.16 -12.24
CA SER A 113 0.82 54.67 -11.00
C SER A 113 -0.17 53.85 -10.17
N ALA A 114 -0.48 52.64 -10.61
CA ALA A 114 -0.96 51.61 -9.70
C ALA A 114 -0.39 50.29 -10.18
N ALA A 115 0.89 50.06 -9.83
CA ALA A 115 1.40 48.69 -9.81
C ALA A 115 0.55 47.89 -8.85
N GLY A 116 -0.38 47.08 -9.41
CA GLY A 116 -1.24 46.23 -8.65
C GLY A 116 -0.38 45.29 -7.81
N LYS A 117 -0.34 45.52 -6.50
CA LYS A 117 0.23 44.57 -5.54
C LYS A 117 -0.57 43.29 -5.66
N GLY A 118 -0.03 42.29 -6.36
CA GLY A 118 -0.58 40.97 -6.39
C GLY A 118 -0.67 40.46 -4.95
N THR A 119 -1.89 40.17 -4.49
CA THR A 119 -2.09 39.58 -3.16
C THR A 119 -1.76 38.13 -3.27
N GLN A 120 -0.66 37.70 -2.64
CA GLN A 120 -0.37 36.28 -2.47
C GLN A 120 -1.20 35.78 -1.29
N SER A 121 -2.12 34.85 -1.57
CA SER A 121 -2.86 34.13 -0.54
C SER A 121 -2.44 32.65 -0.53
N PHE A 122 -2.31 32.09 0.66
CA PHE A 122 -1.98 30.68 0.83
C PHE A 122 -3.20 29.96 1.34
N SER A 123 -3.55 28.83 0.72
CA SER A 123 -4.55 27.91 1.21
C SER A 123 -3.96 26.56 1.53
N LEU A 124 -4.42 25.95 2.63
CA LEU A 124 -4.08 24.58 2.96
C LEU A 124 -5.12 23.65 2.33
N GLN A 125 -4.68 22.74 1.50
CA GLN A 125 -5.57 21.76 0.84
C GLN A 125 -5.19 20.35 1.21
N LYS A 126 -6.21 19.52 1.43
CA LYS A 126 -6.06 18.08 1.65
C LYS A 126 -5.81 17.39 0.31
N ARG A 127 -4.81 16.51 0.26
CA ARG A 127 -4.49 15.69 -0.92
C ARG A 127 -4.17 14.27 -0.45
N PRO A 128 -4.56 13.20 -1.18
CA PRO A 128 -4.02 11.86 -0.95
C PRO A 128 -2.50 11.87 -0.94
N LEU A 129 -1.89 11.13 -0.01
CA LEU A 129 -0.43 11.04 0.11
C LEU A 129 0.21 10.55 -1.20
N ILE A 130 -0.47 9.62 -1.87
CA ILE A 130 -0.14 9.14 -3.22
C ILE A 130 -1.44 8.93 -4.00
N LEU A 131 -1.50 9.43 -5.23
CA LEU A 131 -2.69 9.30 -6.05
C LEU A 131 -2.75 7.92 -6.74
N PRO A 132 -3.95 7.38 -7.03
CA PRO A 132 -4.08 6.07 -7.68
C PRO A 132 -3.31 5.95 -9.00
N HIS A 133 -3.30 6.98 -9.84
CA HIS A 133 -2.56 6.97 -11.09
C HIS A 133 -1.04 7.03 -10.87
N GLU A 134 -0.57 7.70 -9.81
CA GLU A 134 0.85 7.71 -9.42
C GLU A 134 1.30 6.31 -8.97
N ILE A 135 0.40 5.51 -8.38
CA ILE A 135 0.69 4.12 -8.02
C ILE A 135 0.83 3.26 -9.28
N VAL A 136 -0.12 3.37 -10.22
CA VAL A 136 -0.13 2.52 -11.43
C VAL A 136 1.00 2.87 -12.40
N GLN A 137 1.33 4.16 -12.54
CA GLN A 137 2.28 4.67 -13.53
C GLN A 137 3.65 5.01 -12.95
N GLY A 138 3.70 5.38 -11.67
CA GLY A 138 4.91 5.91 -11.04
C GLY A 138 5.67 4.91 -10.17
N LEU A 139 5.08 3.77 -9.81
CA LEU A 139 5.79 2.69 -9.12
C LEU A 139 6.60 1.88 -10.13
N ARG A 140 7.90 1.78 -9.87
CA ARG A 140 8.78 0.94 -10.69
C ARG A 140 8.50 -0.55 -10.44
N ALA A 141 8.84 -1.39 -11.41
CA ALA A 141 8.68 -2.84 -11.29
C ALA A 141 9.49 -3.46 -10.14
N ASP A 142 10.56 -2.80 -9.71
CA ASP A 142 11.42 -3.20 -8.59
C ASP A 142 11.08 -2.50 -7.27
N GLU A 143 9.96 -1.77 -7.20
CA GLU A 143 9.46 -1.10 -6.01
C GLU A 143 8.18 -1.72 -5.47
N GLN A 144 7.92 -1.46 -4.20
CA GLN A 144 6.72 -1.85 -3.48
C GLN A 144 6.34 -0.78 -2.45
N ILE A 145 5.06 -0.73 -2.09
CA ILE A 145 4.57 0.03 -0.94
C ILE A 145 4.20 -0.97 0.15
N VAL A 146 4.74 -0.76 1.33
CA VAL A 146 4.52 -1.61 2.50
C VAL A 146 3.78 -0.81 3.55
N LEU A 147 2.67 -1.38 4.03
CA LEU A 147 1.88 -0.87 5.13
C LEU A 147 2.13 -1.76 6.35
N ILE A 148 2.66 -1.17 7.41
CA ILE A 148 2.90 -1.85 8.69
C ILE A 148 2.02 -1.17 9.73
N ARG A 149 1.34 -1.96 10.54
CA ARG A 149 0.48 -1.43 11.61
C ARG A 149 1.28 -0.52 12.54
N GLY A 150 0.80 0.72 12.73
CA GLY A 150 1.42 1.72 13.59
C GLY A 150 2.57 2.52 12.95
N TYR A 151 2.82 2.33 11.66
CA TYR A 151 3.84 3.07 10.92
C TYR A 151 3.25 3.76 9.69
N PRO A 152 3.83 4.89 9.26
CA PRO A 152 3.49 5.49 7.96
C PRO A 152 3.76 4.52 6.80
N PRO A 153 3.09 4.70 5.66
CA PRO A 153 3.39 3.94 4.44
C PRO A 153 4.86 4.06 4.04
N ILE A 154 5.46 2.94 3.66
CA ILE A 154 6.86 2.87 3.28
C ILE A 154 6.97 2.50 1.79
N ARG A 155 7.54 3.38 0.97
CA ARG A 155 7.93 3.04 -0.41
C ARG A 155 9.37 2.52 -0.38
N MET A 156 9.58 1.31 -0.87
CA MET A 156 10.88 0.65 -0.82
C MET A 156 11.12 -0.27 -2.02
N GLY A 157 12.38 -0.63 -2.24
CA GLY A 157 12.75 -1.61 -3.27
C GLY A 157 12.33 -3.03 -2.90
N ARG A 158 12.02 -3.83 -3.91
CA ARG A 158 11.74 -5.27 -3.76
C ARG A 158 13.05 -6.07 -3.63
N ALA A 159 13.02 -7.09 -2.79
CA ALA A 159 14.13 -8.03 -2.66
C ALA A 159 14.10 -9.06 -3.81
N ILE A 160 14.58 -8.67 -4.99
CA ILE A 160 14.64 -9.54 -6.16
C ILE A 160 15.87 -10.41 -6.05
N TYR A 161 15.70 -11.72 -5.78
CA TYR A 161 16.78 -12.64 -5.42
C TYR A 161 17.92 -12.71 -6.43
N PHE A 162 17.60 -12.71 -7.74
CA PHE A 162 18.63 -12.80 -8.79
C PHE A 162 19.44 -11.52 -9.02
N ARG A 163 19.00 -10.38 -8.42
CA ARG A 163 19.73 -9.11 -8.43
C ARG A 163 20.59 -8.91 -7.18
N ARG A 164 20.50 -9.82 -6.21
CA ARG A 164 21.20 -9.73 -4.92
C ARG A 164 22.15 -10.91 -4.75
N PRO A 165 23.48 -10.69 -4.75
CA PRO A 165 24.47 -11.76 -4.64
C PRO A 165 24.27 -12.65 -3.41
N GLU A 166 23.98 -12.05 -2.27
CA GLU A 166 23.72 -12.75 -1.00
C GLU A 166 22.50 -13.68 -1.07
N MET A 167 21.45 -13.29 -1.79
CA MET A 167 20.27 -14.12 -1.97
C MET A 167 20.49 -15.21 -3.01
N ARG A 168 21.23 -14.91 -4.08
CA ARG A 168 21.62 -15.92 -5.09
C ARG A 168 22.43 -17.06 -4.46
N THR A 169 23.37 -16.73 -3.60
CA THR A 169 24.16 -17.72 -2.88
C THR A 169 23.30 -18.58 -1.95
N ALA A 170 22.33 -17.97 -1.25
CA ALA A 170 21.43 -18.68 -0.33
C ALA A 170 20.44 -19.61 -1.05
N VAL A 171 19.96 -19.21 -2.24
CA VAL A 171 19.05 -20.03 -3.05
C VAL A 171 19.79 -21.17 -3.75
N GLY A 172 21.09 -20.99 -3.99
CA GLY A 172 21.93 -21.94 -4.75
C GLY A 172 21.52 -21.98 -6.23
N ASP A 173 22.15 -22.86 -6.97
CA ASP A 173 21.76 -23.20 -8.35
C ASP A 173 20.60 -24.21 -8.35
N ALA A 174 19.54 -23.95 -7.58
CA ALA A 174 18.34 -24.76 -7.61
C ALA A 174 17.77 -24.71 -9.04
N LYS A 175 18.22 -25.64 -9.87
CA LYS A 175 17.61 -25.93 -11.15
C LYS A 175 16.22 -26.48 -10.82
N PHE A 176 15.21 -25.63 -10.94
CA PHE A 176 13.85 -26.11 -11.03
C PHE A 176 13.80 -27.00 -12.27
N LYS A 177 13.81 -28.30 -12.06
CA LYS A 177 13.55 -29.31 -13.10
C LYS A 177 12.04 -29.44 -13.27
#